data_030dbb94bf712b95c832e1b5e9c8c1e9
#
_entry.id   030dbb94bf712b95c832e1b5e9c8c1e9
#
_cell.length_a   1.000
_cell.length_b   1.000
_cell.length_c   1.000
_cell.angle_alpha   90.00
_cell.angle_beta   90.00
_cell.angle_gamma   90.00
#
_symmetry.space_group_name_H-M   'P 1'
#
loop_
_entity.id
_entity.type
_entity.pdbx_description
1 polymer ?
#
loop_
_entity_poly.entity_id
_entity_poly.type
_entity_poly.pdbx_seq_one_letter_code
_entity_poly.pdbx_strand_id
1 'polypeptide(L)'
;MHSHGLYDGWDRDSKALPNLVEITTEIEAALELEFGYILRIRNARNARITFRIEHPPFKGDAGGTAPPFTGELYVKTNDFRFFLGDTVWAPVADKRGAWRLITWLDGEKVADKTLILV
;
A
#
# COMPACT_ATOMS: atom_id res chain seq x y z
N MET A 1 12.68 3.26 -3.01
CA MET A 1 11.74 2.12 -2.88
C MET A 1 12.52 0.84 -2.67
N HIS A 2 12.17 0.06 -1.65
CA HIS A 2 12.88 -1.18 -1.35
C HIS A 2 12.35 -2.36 -2.19
N SER A 3 11.03 -2.51 -2.31
CA SER A 3 10.36 -3.51 -3.15
C SER A 3 8.94 -3.10 -3.47
N HIS A 4 8.35 -3.73 -4.47
CA HIS A 4 6.94 -3.56 -4.82
C HIS A 4 6.41 -4.84 -5.48
N GLY A 5 5.11 -5.06 -5.39
CA GLY A 5 4.43 -6.15 -6.06
C GLY A 5 3.52 -6.97 -5.17
N LEU A 6 3.62 -8.29 -5.29
CA LEU A 6 2.83 -9.26 -4.54
C LEU A 6 3.59 -9.71 -3.29
N TYR A 7 2.90 -9.67 -2.15
CA TYR A 7 3.44 -10.09 -0.86
C TYR A 7 2.61 -11.24 -0.28
N ASP A 8 3.17 -11.95 0.68
CA ASP A 8 2.40 -12.91 1.47
C ASP A 8 1.51 -12.17 2.48
N GLY A 9 0.61 -12.87 3.15
CA GLY A 9 -0.30 -12.27 4.12
C GLY A 9 0.44 -11.51 5.21
N TRP A 10 -0.03 -10.31 5.53
CA TRP A 10 0.57 -9.45 6.54
C TRP A 10 -0.27 -9.43 7.80
N ASP A 11 0.34 -9.83 8.92
CA ASP A 11 -0.23 -9.64 10.23
C ASP A 11 0.09 -8.22 10.71
N ARG A 12 -0.92 -7.35 10.73
CA ARG A 12 -0.77 -5.94 11.10
C ARG A 12 -0.44 -5.75 12.58
N ASP A 13 -0.70 -6.76 13.42
CA ASP A 13 -0.33 -6.75 14.84
C ASP A 13 1.13 -7.19 15.05
N SER A 14 1.76 -7.77 14.05
CA SER A 14 3.17 -8.14 14.06
C SER A 14 4.05 -6.95 13.72
N LYS A 15 5.25 -6.90 14.30
CA LYS A 15 6.29 -5.93 13.92
C LYS A 15 6.98 -6.32 12.62
N ALA A 16 6.82 -7.55 12.15
CA ALA A 16 7.41 -8.02 10.91
C ALA A 16 6.63 -7.49 9.71
N LEU A 17 7.35 -7.11 8.66
CA LEU A 17 6.75 -6.74 7.39
C LEU A 17 6.41 -8.01 6.58
N PRO A 18 5.46 -7.93 5.63
CA PRO A 18 5.18 -9.06 4.75
C PRO A 18 6.39 -9.40 3.88
N ASN A 19 6.51 -10.66 3.49
CA ASN A 19 7.56 -11.09 2.59
C ASN A 19 7.16 -10.90 1.13
N LEU A 20 8.12 -10.45 0.32
CA LEU A 20 7.90 -10.31 -1.12
C LEU A 20 7.79 -11.67 -1.77
N VAL A 21 6.70 -11.89 -2.51
CA VAL A 21 6.47 -13.10 -3.31
C VAL A 21 6.91 -12.90 -4.76
N GLU A 22 6.54 -11.74 -5.35
CA GLU A 22 6.86 -11.43 -6.74
C GLU A 22 6.98 -9.93 -6.95
N ILE A 23 8.05 -9.50 -7.63
CA ILE A 23 8.20 -8.10 -8.07
C ILE A 23 7.39 -7.94 -9.35
N THR A 24 6.30 -7.18 -9.29
CA THR A 24 5.41 -6.98 -10.42
C THR A 24 4.57 -5.72 -10.25
N THR A 25 4.06 -5.19 -11.35
CA THR A 25 3.06 -4.12 -11.36
C THR A 25 1.71 -4.60 -11.85
N GLU A 26 1.61 -5.85 -12.30
CA GLU A 26 0.37 -6.47 -12.75
C GLU A 26 0.11 -7.74 -11.94
N ILE A 27 -1.03 -7.80 -11.27
CA ILE A 27 -1.36 -8.84 -10.29
C ILE A 27 -2.74 -9.40 -10.61
N GLU A 28 -2.84 -10.73 -10.71
CA GLU A 28 -4.14 -11.39 -10.84
C GLU A 28 -4.91 -11.25 -9.53
N ALA A 29 -6.07 -10.61 -9.59
CA ALA A 29 -6.89 -10.35 -8.40
C ALA A 29 -7.49 -11.64 -7.85
N ALA A 30 -7.26 -11.91 -6.58
CA ALA A 30 -7.85 -13.04 -5.85
C ALA A 30 -8.04 -12.62 -4.38
N LEU A 31 -8.95 -13.32 -3.69
CA LEU A 31 -9.18 -13.03 -2.27
C LEU A 31 -7.91 -13.22 -1.44
N GLU A 32 -7.72 -12.33 -0.47
CA GLU A 32 -6.64 -12.36 0.51
C GLU A 32 -5.23 -12.12 -0.06
N LEU A 33 -5.11 -11.73 -1.34
CA LEU A 33 -3.83 -11.30 -1.87
C LEU A 33 -3.40 -9.97 -1.26
N GLU A 34 -2.15 -9.91 -0.82
CA GLU A 34 -1.51 -8.68 -0.32
C GLU A 34 -0.64 -8.09 -1.41
N PHE A 35 -0.80 -6.79 -1.68
CA PHE A 35 -0.01 -6.07 -2.69
C PHE A 35 0.39 -4.70 -2.18
N GLY A 36 1.43 -4.14 -2.74
CA GLY A 36 1.90 -2.81 -2.35
C GLY A 36 3.39 -2.61 -2.57
N TYR A 37 4.01 -1.80 -1.70
CA TYR A 37 5.45 -1.59 -1.73
C TYR A 37 6.02 -1.38 -0.33
N ILE A 38 7.33 -1.61 -0.23
CA ILE A 38 8.10 -1.31 0.96
C ILE A 38 9.07 -0.18 0.63
N LEU A 39 9.08 0.85 1.47
CA LEU A 39 10.05 1.93 1.45
C LEU A 39 11.05 1.75 2.58
N ARG A 40 12.31 2.01 2.30
CA ARG A 40 13.35 2.13 3.32
C ARG A 40 13.73 3.60 3.45
N ILE A 41 13.55 4.15 4.64
CA ILE A 41 13.78 5.56 4.93
C ILE A 41 14.91 5.65 5.95
N ARG A 42 15.99 6.33 5.58
CA ARG A 42 17.18 6.47 6.42
C ARG A 42 17.34 7.92 6.88
N ASN A 43 17.84 8.09 8.11
CA ASN A 43 18.22 9.39 8.67
C ASN A 43 17.05 10.40 8.69
N ALA A 44 15.82 9.93 8.87
CA ALA A 44 14.62 10.77 8.87
C ALA A 44 13.75 10.54 10.10
N ARG A 45 14.36 10.17 11.24
CA ARG A 45 13.63 9.98 12.49
C ARG A 45 12.81 11.22 12.83
N ASN A 46 11.54 10.98 13.23
CA ASN A 46 10.53 11.98 13.53
C ASN A 46 9.93 12.72 12.32
N ALA A 47 10.36 12.41 11.09
CA ALA A 47 9.69 12.91 9.89
C ALA A 47 8.27 12.34 9.80
N ARG A 48 7.36 13.11 9.18
CA ARG A 48 5.97 12.70 8.99
C ARG A 48 5.82 12.01 7.66
N ILE A 49 5.23 10.79 7.68
CA ILE A 49 4.82 10.08 6.49
C ILE A 49 3.33 10.30 6.30
N THR A 50 2.93 10.75 5.11
CA THR A 50 1.53 10.75 4.68
C THR A 50 1.41 9.88 3.45
N PHE A 51 0.25 9.20 3.30
CA PHE A 51 0.04 8.32 2.16
C PHE A 51 -1.39 8.39 1.67
N ARG A 52 -1.56 7.99 0.40
CA ARG A 52 -2.86 7.88 -0.25
C ARG A 52 -2.85 6.66 -1.17
N ILE A 53 -3.92 5.88 -1.10
CA ILE A 53 -4.20 4.79 -2.03
C ILE A 53 -5.42 5.18 -2.85
N GLU A 54 -5.20 5.45 -4.14
CA GLU A 54 -6.27 5.65 -5.12
C GLU A 54 -6.60 4.28 -5.71
N HIS A 55 -7.88 3.93 -5.74
CA HIS A 55 -8.36 2.61 -6.12
C HIS A 55 -9.46 2.70 -7.17
N PRO A 56 -9.79 1.57 -7.85
CA PRO A 56 -10.96 1.54 -8.74
C PRO A 56 -12.24 1.88 -7.97
N PRO A 57 -13.26 2.44 -8.63
CA PRO A 57 -14.52 2.70 -7.96
C PRO A 57 -15.19 1.40 -7.49
N PHE A 58 -15.44 1.31 -6.20
CA PHE A 58 -16.25 0.26 -5.60
C PHE A 58 -17.12 0.85 -4.49
N LYS A 59 -18.17 0.14 -4.10
CA LYS A 59 -19.11 0.63 -3.09
C LYS A 59 -18.48 0.58 -1.70
N GLY A 60 -18.56 1.70 -0.98
CA GLY A 60 -18.25 1.74 0.45
C GLY A 60 -19.41 1.23 1.29
N ASP A 61 -19.23 1.16 2.60
CA ASP A 61 -20.22 0.65 3.57
C ASP A 61 -21.53 1.45 3.55
N ALA A 62 -21.47 2.73 3.18
CA ALA A 62 -22.64 3.60 3.09
C ALA A 62 -23.37 3.51 1.74
N GLY A 63 -22.99 2.60 0.83
CA GLY A 63 -23.62 2.39 -0.47
C GLY A 63 -23.15 3.32 -1.58
N GLY A 64 -22.32 4.33 -1.30
CA GLY A 64 -21.68 5.19 -2.29
C GLY A 64 -20.32 4.65 -2.74
N THR A 65 -19.67 5.34 -3.69
CA THR A 65 -18.30 5.02 -4.07
C THR A 65 -17.35 5.30 -2.90
N ALA A 66 -16.52 4.33 -2.56
CA ALA A 66 -15.55 4.50 -1.48
C ALA A 66 -14.50 5.56 -1.83
N PRO A 67 -14.14 6.45 -0.89
CA PRO A 67 -13.09 7.45 -1.12
C PRO A 67 -11.70 6.79 -1.14
N PRO A 68 -10.67 7.49 -1.63
CA PRO A 68 -9.30 7.04 -1.48
C PRO A 68 -8.94 6.80 -0.01
N PHE A 69 -8.07 5.81 0.23
CA PHE A 69 -7.56 5.55 1.58
C PHE A 69 -6.38 6.49 1.85
N THR A 70 -6.42 7.15 2.99
CA THR A 70 -5.35 8.07 3.41
C THR A 70 -4.94 7.79 4.84
N GLY A 71 -3.73 8.17 5.19
CA GLY A 71 -3.25 8.03 6.55
C GLY A 71 -1.95 8.78 6.78
N GLU A 72 -1.51 8.74 8.03
CA GLU A 72 -0.34 9.46 8.50
C GLU A 72 0.34 8.67 9.61
N LEU A 73 1.68 8.68 9.61
CA LEU A 73 2.49 8.13 10.70
C LEU A 73 3.85 8.84 10.73
N TYR A 74 4.63 8.57 11.77
CA TYR A 74 5.96 9.16 11.92
C TYR A 74 7.05 8.12 11.77
N VAL A 75 8.18 8.52 11.20
CA VAL A 75 9.38 7.70 11.12
C VAL A 75 9.95 7.54 12.54
N LYS A 76 10.04 6.30 13.02
CA LYS A 76 10.40 5.99 14.41
C LYS A 76 11.90 5.82 14.64
N THR A 77 12.65 5.49 13.59
CA THR A 77 14.07 5.20 13.67
C THR A 77 14.82 5.80 12.48
N ASN A 78 16.16 5.87 12.56
CA ASN A 78 17.00 6.36 11.46
C ASN A 78 17.21 5.32 10.35
N ASP A 79 16.66 4.12 10.47
CA ASP A 79 16.57 3.10 9.42
C ASP A 79 15.18 2.47 9.53
N PHE A 80 14.21 3.09 8.88
CA PHE A 80 12.81 2.72 9.00
C PHE A 80 12.30 2.10 7.71
N ARG A 81 11.61 0.96 7.84
CA ARG A 81 10.92 0.31 6.72
C ARG A 81 9.41 0.52 6.86
N PHE A 82 8.79 0.95 5.78
CA PHE A 82 7.37 1.24 5.72
C PHE A 82 6.72 0.46 4.58
N PHE A 83 5.68 -0.31 4.93
CA PHE A 83 4.86 -1.01 3.95
C PHE A 83 3.59 -0.21 3.70
N LEU A 84 3.30 0.10 2.43
CA LEU A 84 2.03 0.64 1.99
C LEU A 84 1.39 -0.34 1.02
N GLY A 85 0.18 -0.77 1.31
CA GLY A 85 -0.53 -1.69 0.46
C GLY A 85 -1.90 -2.03 1.01
N ASP A 86 -2.51 -3.03 0.40
CA ASP A 86 -3.82 -3.50 0.80
C ASP A 86 -3.97 -5.00 0.52
N THR A 87 -4.98 -5.58 1.14
CA THR A 87 -5.38 -6.96 0.93
C THR A 87 -6.67 -6.98 0.12
N VAL A 88 -6.76 -7.84 -0.88
CA VAL A 88 -7.96 -7.97 -1.72
C VAL A 88 -9.07 -8.64 -0.91
N TRP A 89 -10.25 -8.00 -0.84
CA TRP A 89 -11.42 -8.53 -0.16
C TRP A 89 -12.60 -8.69 -1.12
N ALA A 90 -13.63 -9.41 -0.69
CA ALA A 90 -14.82 -9.64 -1.52
C ALA A 90 -15.68 -8.35 -1.67
N PRO A 91 -16.28 -8.12 -2.84
CA PRO A 91 -16.17 -8.91 -4.07
C PRO A 91 -14.88 -8.61 -4.84
N VAL A 92 -14.25 -9.65 -5.39
CA VAL A 92 -12.99 -9.49 -6.15
C VAL A 92 -13.19 -8.66 -7.42
N ALA A 93 -14.33 -8.83 -8.07
CA ALA A 93 -14.59 -8.23 -9.39
C ALA A 93 -14.47 -6.68 -9.40
N ASP A 94 -14.88 -6.00 -8.34
CA ASP A 94 -14.81 -4.54 -8.27
C ASP A 94 -13.45 -4.01 -7.76
N LYS A 95 -12.54 -4.90 -7.39
CA LYS A 95 -11.17 -4.55 -6.98
C LYS A 95 -10.19 -4.56 -8.15
N ARG A 96 -10.59 -5.05 -9.32
CA ARG A 96 -9.75 -5.04 -10.53
C ARG A 96 -9.61 -3.63 -11.07
N GLY A 97 -8.43 -3.31 -11.57
CA GLY A 97 -8.10 -2.01 -12.14
C GLY A 97 -6.82 -1.43 -11.54
N ALA A 98 -6.63 -0.13 -11.73
CA ALA A 98 -5.44 0.56 -11.28
C ALA A 98 -5.54 0.96 -9.80
N TRP A 99 -4.53 0.59 -9.04
CA TRP A 99 -4.32 1.00 -7.65
C TRP A 99 -3.06 1.85 -7.60
N ARG A 100 -3.21 3.14 -7.31
CA ARG A 100 -2.07 4.06 -7.23
C ARG A 100 -1.75 4.35 -5.76
N LEU A 101 -0.53 4.03 -5.38
CA LEU A 101 -0.03 4.20 -4.03
C LEU A 101 1.00 5.32 -4.01
N ILE A 102 0.76 6.34 -3.20
CA ILE A 102 1.60 7.54 -3.13
C ILE A 102 2.01 7.76 -1.68
N THR A 103 3.28 8.08 -1.48
CA THR A 103 3.82 8.40 -0.16
C THR A 103 4.60 9.70 -0.20
N TRP A 104 4.35 10.56 0.80
CA TRP A 104 5.07 11.81 1.02
C TRP A 104 5.82 11.75 2.34
N LEU A 105 7.00 12.33 2.38
CA LEU A 105 7.81 12.50 3.59
C LEU A 105 7.97 14.00 3.84
N ASP A 106 7.42 14.49 4.95
CA ASP A 106 7.36 15.92 5.29
C ASP A 106 6.83 16.78 4.12
N GLY A 107 5.82 16.27 3.41
CA GLY A 107 5.20 16.94 2.28
C GLY A 107 5.88 16.76 0.93
N GLU A 108 7.04 16.10 0.89
CA GLU A 108 7.75 15.78 -0.35
C GLU A 108 7.40 14.37 -0.85
N LYS A 109 6.99 14.24 -2.12
CA LYS A 109 6.66 12.95 -2.69
C LYS A 109 7.93 12.09 -2.85
N VAL A 110 7.94 10.95 -2.16
CA VAL A 110 9.07 10.02 -2.17
C VAL A 110 8.77 8.71 -2.88
N ALA A 111 7.50 8.39 -3.10
CA ALA A 111 7.10 7.21 -3.86
C ALA A 111 5.73 7.42 -4.51
N ASP A 112 5.57 6.85 -5.71
CA ASP A 112 4.33 6.90 -6.48
C ASP A 112 4.35 5.69 -7.42
N LYS A 113 3.53 4.68 -7.12
CA LYS A 113 3.51 3.43 -7.87
C LYS A 113 2.08 3.01 -8.16
N THR A 114 1.84 2.66 -9.40
CA THR A 114 0.56 2.09 -9.83
C THR A 114 0.70 0.60 -10.02
N LEU A 115 -0.15 -0.17 -9.36
CA LEU A 115 -0.27 -1.61 -9.49
C LEU A 115 -1.62 -1.91 -10.14
N ILE A 116 -1.64 -2.81 -11.11
CA ILE A 116 -2.84 -3.17 -11.85
C ILE A 116 -3.30 -4.55 -11.39
N LEU A 117 -4.52 -4.62 -10.86
CA LEU A 117 -5.17 -5.88 -10.54
C LEU A 117 -6.03 -6.31 -11.75
N VAL A 118 -5.71 -7.44 -12.29
CA VAL A 118 -6.38 -7.99 -13.48
C VAL A 118 -7.30 -9.15 -13.16
#